data_44c7ce88c9a8a743b0049491fccacc33
#
_entry.id   44c7ce88c9a8a743b0049491fccacc33
#
_cell.length_a   1.000
_cell.length_b   1.000
_cell.length_c   1.000
_cell.angle_alpha   90.00
_cell.angle_beta   90.00
_cell.angle_gamma   90.00
#
_symmetry.space_group_name_H-M   'P 1'
#
loop_
_entity.id
_entity.type
_entity.pdbx_description
1 polymer ?
#
loop_
_entity_poly.entity_id
_entity_poly.type
_entity_poly.pdbx_seq_one_letter_code
_entity_poly.pdbx_strand_id
1 'polypeptide(L)'
;MNFFFKNKAIIIEIIVALFIGFIILKGNITEPVFKLSETNTNTDMAEENINVAIEAEPSDSIATLIAVGDIMLSRDVDTKIQKYQDYTYPFLKTADLLKSSDITFGNLESPITPGRKINTNEMVFRADPEVVEGLNLAGFDILSLANNHSLNFGKEGLNDTFEYLEESGIKYTGAGKSISTSYLPVITEAQNITFAFLAYS
;
A
#
# COMPACT_ATOMS: atom_id res chain seq x y z
N MET A 1 41.56 0.96 -5.61
CA MET A 1 40.40 1.07 -4.71
C MET A 1 39.29 0.22 -5.36
N ASN A 2 39.22 -1.09 -4.97
CA ASN A 2 38.33 -2.06 -5.60
C ASN A 2 37.06 -2.17 -4.78
N PHE A 3 35.98 -1.69 -5.34
CA PHE A 3 34.62 -1.92 -4.82
C PHE A 3 34.16 -3.31 -5.26
N PHE A 4 34.15 -4.25 -4.36
CA PHE A 4 33.45 -5.53 -4.56
C PHE A 4 31.98 -5.36 -4.20
N PHE A 5 31.13 -5.22 -5.21
CA PHE A 5 29.70 -5.43 -5.04
C PHE A 5 29.42 -6.94 -4.98
N LYS A 6 29.10 -7.45 -3.79
CA LYS A 6 28.49 -8.78 -3.69
C LYS A 6 27.02 -8.65 -4.11
N ASN A 7 26.72 -8.99 -5.34
CA ASN A 7 25.34 -9.17 -5.82
C ASN A 7 24.71 -10.33 -5.06
N LYS A 8 23.83 -10.03 -4.10
CA LYS A 8 22.87 -11.01 -3.63
C LYS A 8 21.69 -10.95 -4.58
N ALA A 9 21.43 -12.03 -5.28
CA ALA A 9 20.29 -12.17 -6.19
C ALA A 9 18.99 -12.06 -5.38
N ILE A 10 18.16 -11.09 -5.74
CA ILE A 10 16.77 -11.02 -5.30
C ILE A 10 16.00 -11.99 -6.19
N ILE A 11 15.51 -13.07 -5.62
CA ILE A 11 14.61 -13.99 -6.34
C ILE A 11 13.21 -13.44 -6.15
N ILE A 12 12.66 -12.89 -7.22
CA ILE A 12 11.26 -12.47 -7.29
C ILE A 12 10.50 -13.63 -7.91
N GLU A 13 9.73 -14.36 -7.13
CA GLU A 13 8.77 -15.32 -7.66
C GLU A 13 7.43 -14.62 -7.87
N ILE A 14 7.10 -14.34 -9.12
CA ILE A 14 5.80 -13.79 -9.51
C ILE A 14 4.90 -14.97 -9.89
N ILE A 15 3.96 -15.31 -9.03
CA ILE A 15 2.90 -16.25 -9.39
C ILE A 15 1.71 -15.41 -9.84
N VAL A 16 1.51 -15.31 -11.15
CA VAL A 16 0.33 -14.67 -11.74
C VAL A 16 -0.79 -15.70 -11.84
N ALA A 17 -1.71 -15.69 -10.90
CA ALA A 17 -3.02 -16.32 -11.09
C ALA A 17 -3.98 -15.26 -11.64
N LEU A 18 -4.77 -15.65 -12.63
CA LEU A 18 -5.63 -14.84 -13.50
C LEU A 18 -6.70 -14.01 -12.76
N PHE A 19 -6.48 -13.32 -11.69
CA PHE A 19 -7.32 -12.31 -11.00
C PHE A 19 -6.80 -11.95 -9.60
N ILE A 20 -5.78 -12.63 -9.05
CA ILE A 20 -5.19 -12.27 -7.76
C ILE A 20 -3.69 -12.57 -7.87
N GLY A 21 -2.86 -11.56 -7.79
CA GLY A 21 -1.40 -11.72 -7.78
C GLY A 21 -0.87 -11.76 -6.35
N PHE A 22 -0.10 -12.79 -6.01
CA PHE A 22 0.69 -12.81 -4.78
C PHE A 22 2.14 -12.50 -5.12
N ILE A 23 2.71 -11.51 -4.46
CA ILE A 23 4.14 -11.20 -4.55
C ILE A 23 4.75 -11.51 -3.19
N ILE A 24 5.66 -12.47 -3.13
CA ILE A 24 6.47 -12.75 -1.95
C ILE A 24 7.86 -12.18 -2.18
N LEU A 25 8.23 -11.14 -1.45
CA LEU A 25 9.55 -10.54 -1.48
C LEU A 25 10.38 -11.12 -0.34
N LYS A 26 11.42 -11.88 -0.66
CA LYS A 26 12.39 -12.37 0.30
C LYS A 26 13.67 -11.53 0.20
N GLY A 27 13.88 -10.63 1.14
CA GLY A 27 15.05 -9.75 1.16
C GLY A 27 15.90 -9.94 2.41
N ASN A 28 17.20 -10.22 2.26
CA ASN A 28 18.17 -10.10 3.34
C ASN A 28 18.76 -8.68 3.27
N ILE A 29 18.36 -7.83 4.19
CA ILE A 29 18.97 -6.51 4.35
C ILE A 29 20.15 -6.67 5.30
N THR A 30 21.38 -6.54 4.79
CA THR A 30 22.55 -6.36 5.64
C THR A 30 22.78 -4.85 5.81
N GLU A 31 22.63 -4.36 7.01
CA GLU A 31 23.02 -2.99 7.36
C GLU A 31 24.50 -2.71 7.03
N PRO A 32 24.87 -1.48 6.63
CA PRO A 32 26.26 -1.13 6.40
C PRO A 32 27.00 -1.15 7.74
N VAL A 33 27.99 -2.03 7.86
CA VAL A 33 28.92 -2.04 8.99
C VAL A 33 29.75 -0.75 8.95
N PHE A 34 29.49 0.16 9.85
CA PHE A 34 30.33 1.34 10.08
C PHE A 34 31.54 0.89 10.90
N LYS A 35 32.71 0.70 10.24
CA LYS A 35 33.98 0.49 10.92
C LYS A 35 34.46 1.80 11.51
N LEU A 36 34.33 1.96 12.83
CA LEU A 36 35.07 2.98 13.56
C LEU A 36 36.55 2.63 13.55
N SER A 37 37.35 3.57 13.07
CA SER A 37 38.81 3.50 13.13
C SER A 37 39.27 3.61 14.59
N GLU A 38 39.94 2.59 15.09
CA GLU A 38 40.62 2.63 16.40
C GLU A 38 41.76 3.67 16.37
N THR A 39 41.61 4.74 17.12
CA THR A 39 42.73 5.56 17.54
C THR A 39 43.14 5.13 18.93
N ASN A 40 44.32 4.48 19.01
CA ASN A 40 45.00 4.20 20.26
C ASN A 40 45.32 5.48 21.01
N THR A 41 44.73 5.68 22.18
CA THR A 41 45.30 6.49 23.23
C THR A 41 45.20 5.76 24.57
N ASN A 42 46.36 5.33 25.06
CA ASN A 42 46.55 4.86 26.44
C ASN A 42 46.12 5.93 27.44
N THR A 43 45.17 5.62 28.29
CA THR A 43 45.14 6.17 29.68
C THR A 43 44.32 5.26 30.60
N ASP A 44 44.83 5.08 31.81
CA ASP A 44 44.39 4.17 32.87
C ASP A 44 42.97 4.39 33.42
N MET A 45 42.39 3.27 33.86
CA MET A 45 41.44 3.15 34.97
C MET A 45 40.01 3.69 34.82
N ALA A 46 39.12 2.81 34.43
CA ALA A 46 37.83 2.61 35.07
C ALA A 46 37.15 1.38 34.44
N GLU A 47 36.67 0.45 35.28
CA GLU A 47 35.83 -0.69 34.82
C GLU A 47 34.52 -0.15 34.25
N GLU A 48 34.45 0.01 32.97
CA GLU A 48 33.21 0.32 32.25
C GLU A 48 32.56 -1.01 31.88
N ASN A 49 31.39 -1.27 32.48
CA ASN A 49 30.54 -2.40 32.11
C ASN A 49 30.15 -2.24 30.63
N ILE A 50 30.88 -2.91 29.76
CA ILE A 50 30.53 -3.02 28.35
C ILE A 50 29.28 -3.91 28.30
N ASN A 51 28.11 -3.27 28.23
CA ASN A 51 26.90 -3.94 27.75
C ASN A 51 27.13 -4.31 26.29
N VAL A 52 27.58 -5.54 26.06
CA VAL A 52 27.56 -6.13 24.73
C VAL A 52 26.10 -6.22 24.32
N ALA A 53 25.65 -5.27 23.53
CA ALA A 53 24.39 -5.44 22.82
C ALA A 53 24.55 -6.71 21.97
N ILE A 54 23.85 -7.77 22.33
CA ILE A 54 23.72 -8.96 21.49
C ILE A 54 23.01 -8.47 20.24
N GLU A 55 23.77 -8.29 19.15
CA GLU A 55 23.17 -8.10 17.83
C GLU A 55 22.30 -9.34 17.58
N ALA A 56 21.00 -9.13 17.58
CA ALA A 56 20.05 -10.17 17.19
C ALA A 56 20.39 -10.57 15.75
N GLU A 57 20.66 -11.86 15.54
CA GLU A 57 20.80 -12.39 14.18
C GLU A 57 19.59 -11.93 13.35
N PRO A 58 19.79 -11.48 12.09
CA PRO A 58 18.69 -11.03 11.27
C PRO A 58 17.70 -12.18 11.09
N SER A 59 16.54 -12.08 11.73
CA SER A 59 15.45 -13.02 11.47
C SER A 59 15.06 -12.89 9.99
N ASP A 60 14.90 -14.01 9.29
CA ASP A 60 14.35 -14.03 7.94
C ASP A 60 12.92 -13.46 8.00
N SER A 61 12.78 -12.14 7.79
CA SER A 61 11.47 -11.48 7.79
C SER A 61 10.77 -11.78 6.47
N ILE A 62 9.55 -12.24 6.53
CA ILE A 62 8.69 -12.49 5.38
C ILE A 62 7.45 -11.62 5.55
N ALA A 63 7.19 -10.73 4.59
CA ALA A 63 5.96 -9.98 4.51
C ALA A 63 5.13 -10.47 3.31
N THR A 64 3.83 -10.51 3.49
CA THR A 64 2.86 -10.89 2.46
C THR A 64 2.16 -9.65 1.92
N LEU A 65 2.02 -9.58 0.59
CA LEU A 65 1.31 -8.51 -0.10
C LEU A 65 0.24 -9.13 -1.00
N ILE A 66 -1.01 -8.67 -0.87
CA ILE A 66 -2.06 -8.93 -1.84
C ILE A 66 -2.26 -7.68 -2.69
N ALA A 67 -2.10 -7.80 -4.01
CA ALA A 67 -2.42 -6.75 -4.96
C ALA A 67 -3.60 -7.20 -5.83
N VAL A 68 -4.64 -6.39 -5.89
CA VAL A 68 -5.81 -6.62 -6.75
C VAL A 68 -5.87 -5.59 -7.86
N GLY A 69 -6.68 -5.85 -8.88
CA GLY A 69 -6.93 -4.93 -9.98
C GLY A 69 -7.92 -3.82 -9.63
N ASP A 70 -8.79 -3.49 -10.59
CA ASP A 70 -9.72 -2.38 -10.50
C ASP A 70 -10.83 -2.63 -9.48
N ILE A 71 -10.98 -1.68 -8.58
CA ILE A 71 -12.05 -1.60 -7.59
C ILE A 71 -13.03 -0.54 -8.09
N MET A 72 -14.07 -0.98 -8.80
CA MET A 72 -15.08 -0.12 -9.38
C MET A 72 -16.38 -0.25 -8.59
N LEU A 73 -16.64 0.70 -7.67
CA LEU A 73 -17.80 0.70 -6.75
C LEU A 73 -18.97 1.54 -7.28
N SER A 74 -19.19 1.51 -8.59
CA SER A 74 -20.16 2.30 -9.33
C SER A 74 -21.10 1.39 -10.14
N ARG A 75 -22.08 1.96 -10.82
CA ARG A 75 -22.94 1.29 -11.79
C ARG A 75 -23.66 0.07 -11.20
N ASP A 76 -23.40 -1.14 -11.73
CA ASP A 76 -24.08 -2.37 -11.29
C ASP A 76 -23.65 -2.80 -9.88
N VAL A 77 -22.42 -2.48 -9.47
CA VAL A 77 -21.93 -2.71 -8.11
C VAL A 77 -22.72 -1.83 -7.14
N ASP A 78 -22.83 -0.52 -7.41
CA ASP A 78 -23.66 0.40 -6.64
C ASP A 78 -25.13 -0.08 -6.60
N THR A 79 -25.68 -0.53 -7.73
CA THR A 79 -27.05 -1.09 -7.77
C THR A 79 -27.22 -2.26 -6.81
N LYS A 80 -26.19 -3.10 -6.61
CA LYS A 80 -26.23 -4.19 -5.64
C LYS A 80 -26.11 -3.69 -4.21
N ILE A 81 -25.20 -2.74 -3.95
CA ILE A 81 -25.06 -2.08 -2.66
C ILE A 81 -26.41 -1.50 -2.22
N GLN A 82 -27.05 -0.71 -3.07
CA GLN A 82 -28.32 -0.07 -2.78
C GLN A 82 -29.46 -1.10 -2.58
N LYS A 83 -29.47 -2.16 -3.39
CA LYS A 83 -30.46 -3.24 -3.27
C LYS A 83 -30.39 -3.94 -1.91
N TYR A 84 -29.20 -4.20 -1.42
CA TYR A 84 -28.98 -4.91 -0.16
C TYR A 84 -28.85 -3.96 1.04
N GLN A 85 -28.78 -2.64 0.78
CA GLN A 85 -28.52 -1.59 1.79
C GLN A 85 -27.27 -1.91 2.63
N ASP A 86 -26.21 -2.35 1.94
CA ASP A 86 -24.99 -2.83 2.56
C ASP A 86 -23.77 -2.42 1.73
N TYR A 87 -23.01 -1.43 2.19
CA TYR A 87 -21.80 -0.94 1.54
C TYR A 87 -20.64 -1.92 1.62
N THR A 88 -20.73 -2.93 2.47
CA THR A 88 -19.74 -4.00 2.58
C THR A 88 -19.96 -5.13 1.59
N TYR A 89 -21.17 -5.17 0.97
CA TYR A 89 -21.62 -6.26 0.10
C TYR A 89 -20.61 -6.69 -0.99
N PRO A 90 -19.89 -5.78 -1.68
CA PRO A 90 -18.94 -6.17 -2.72
C PRO A 90 -17.79 -7.04 -2.21
N PHE A 91 -17.46 -6.94 -0.92
CA PHE A 91 -16.29 -7.56 -0.32
C PHE A 91 -16.58 -8.75 0.59
N LEU A 92 -17.86 -9.05 0.89
CA LEU A 92 -18.25 -10.08 1.86
C LEU A 92 -17.63 -11.46 1.62
N LYS A 93 -17.31 -11.80 0.37
CA LYS A 93 -16.71 -13.10 0.03
C LYS A 93 -15.19 -13.08 -0.10
N THR A 94 -14.59 -11.91 -0.14
CA THR A 94 -13.15 -11.71 -0.37
C THR A 94 -12.43 -11.06 0.79
N ALA A 95 -13.15 -10.44 1.72
CA ALA A 95 -12.57 -9.69 2.83
C ALA A 95 -11.61 -10.53 3.68
N ASP A 96 -11.95 -11.78 3.99
CA ASP A 96 -11.08 -12.64 4.81
C ASP A 96 -9.77 -12.97 4.09
N LEU A 97 -9.83 -13.18 2.77
CA LEU A 97 -8.63 -13.38 1.96
C LEU A 97 -7.78 -12.11 1.92
N LEU A 98 -8.39 -10.96 1.64
CA LEU A 98 -7.68 -9.69 1.53
C LEU A 98 -6.97 -9.33 2.85
N LYS A 99 -7.65 -9.50 3.98
CA LYS A 99 -7.08 -9.27 5.33
C LYS A 99 -6.03 -10.29 5.77
N SER A 100 -5.84 -11.36 5.02
CA SER A 100 -4.84 -12.38 5.40
C SER A 100 -3.40 -12.01 5.07
N SER A 101 -3.19 -10.92 4.32
CA SER A 101 -1.86 -10.37 4.03
C SER A 101 -1.46 -9.27 4.99
N ASP A 102 -0.15 -9.01 5.06
CA ASP A 102 0.39 -7.89 5.85
C ASP A 102 0.10 -6.54 5.19
N ILE A 103 -0.06 -6.51 3.86
CA ILE A 103 -0.43 -5.32 3.08
C ILE A 103 -1.41 -5.72 1.99
N THR A 104 -2.50 -4.96 1.86
CA THR A 104 -3.48 -5.10 0.77
C THR A 104 -3.51 -3.82 -0.08
N PHE A 105 -3.25 -4.00 -1.38
CA PHE A 105 -3.19 -2.92 -2.38
C PHE A 105 -4.21 -3.15 -3.51
N GLY A 106 -4.80 -2.06 -4.04
CA GLY A 106 -5.71 -2.12 -5.19
C GLY A 106 -5.76 -0.83 -5.98
N ASN A 107 -6.39 -0.83 -7.16
CA ASN A 107 -6.67 0.36 -7.95
C ASN A 107 -8.10 0.83 -7.73
N LEU A 108 -8.30 1.96 -7.05
CA LEU A 108 -9.63 2.56 -6.87
C LEU A 108 -10.03 3.31 -8.13
N GLU A 109 -10.81 2.64 -8.98
CA GLU A 109 -11.19 3.16 -10.30
C GLU A 109 -12.32 4.20 -10.23
N SER A 110 -13.10 4.23 -9.15
CA SER A 110 -14.19 5.20 -8.97
C SER A 110 -13.81 6.26 -7.95
N PRO A 111 -13.90 7.57 -8.26
CA PRO A 111 -13.82 8.60 -7.23
C PRO A 111 -14.96 8.42 -6.21
N ILE A 112 -14.64 8.67 -4.95
CA ILE A 112 -15.58 8.65 -3.83
C ILE A 112 -16.04 10.08 -3.59
N THR A 113 -17.29 10.39 -3.93
CA THR A 113 -17.84 11.75 -3.82
C THR A 113 -19.37 11.69 -3.80
N PRO A 114 -20.05 12.58 -3.08
CA PRO A 114 -21.50 12.74 -3.20
C PRO A 114 -21.91 13.08 -4.63
N GLY A 115 -23.08 12.65 -5.05
CA GLY A 115 -23.57 13.05 -6.37
C GLY A 115 -24.70 12.17 -6.89
N ARG A 116 -24.97 12.32 -8.19
CA ARG A 116 -26.02 11.55 -8.86
C ARG A 116 -25.64 10.08 -9.01
N LYS A 117 -26.64 9.23 -9.08
CA LYS A 117 -26.46 7.82 -9.47
C LYS A 117 -25.91 7.73 -10.91
N ILE A 118 -24.99 6.78 -11.12
CA ILE A 118 -24.43 6.47 -12.45
C ILE A 118 -25.19 5.29 -13.04
N ASN A 119 -25.66 5.45 -14.28
CA ASN A 119 -26.32 4.37 -14.99
C ASN A 119 -25.32 3.38 -15.59
N THR A 120 -25.75 2.14 -15.76
CA THR A 120 -24.91 1.04 -16.27
C THR A 120 -24.24 1.34 -17.61
N ASN A 121 -24.89 2.13 -18.48
CA ASN A 121 -24.37 2.44 -19.82
C ASN A 121 -23.41 3.65 -19.86
N GLU A 122 -23.20 4.33 -18.75
CA GLU A 122 -22.30 5.47 -18.69
C GLU A 122 -20.85 5.00 -18.47
N MET A 123 -19.90 5.69 -19.11
CA MET A 123 -18.45 5.46 -18.93
C MET A 123 -17.84 6.45 -17.93
N VAL A 124 -18.66 6.90 -16.99
CA VAL A 124 -18.31 7.75 -15.85
C VAL A 124 -18.54 6.95 -14.58
N PHE A 125 -17.61 6.99 -13.65
CA PHE A 125 -17.69 6.24 -12.41
C PHE A 125 -17.73 7.18 -11.21
N ARG A 126 -18.46 6.79 -10.19
CA ARG A 126 -18.59 7.47 -8.91
C ARG A 126 -19.10 6.48 -7.87
N ALA A 127 -18.53 6.54 -6.70
CA ALA A 127 -19.01 5.80 -5.54
C ALA A 127 -19.56 6.73 -4.46
N ASP A 128 -20.56 6.28 -3.71
CA ASP A 128 -21.05 6.99 -2.53
C ASP A 128 -19.99 7.00 -1.42
N PRO A 129 -19.93 8.03 -0.57
CA PRO A 129 -18.94 8.14 0.51
C PRO A 129 -18.87 6.92 1.43
N GLU A 130 -20.00 6.32 1.70
CA GLU A 130 -20.14 5.19 2.62
C GLU A 130 -19.42 3.91 2.13
N VAL A 131 -18.98 3.85 0.86
CA VAL A 131 -18.22 2.68 0.35
C VAL A 131 -16.90 2.46 1.09
N VAL A 132 -16.39 3.47 1.81
CA VAL A 132 -15.21 3.32 2.67
C VAL A 132 -15.42 2.27 3.75
N GLU A 133 -16.66 2.00 4.18
CA GLU A 133 -16.97 0.91 5.10
C GLU A 133 -16.58 -0.45 4.51
N GLY A 134 -16.90 -0.64 3.23
CA GLY A 134 -16.54 -1.86 2.49
C GLY A 134 -15.04 -2.00 2.27
N LEU A 135 -14.35 -0.89 1.93
CA LEU A 135 -12.90 -0.87 1.76
C LEU A 135 -12.18 -1.21 3.07
N ASN A 136 -12.65 -0.65 4.18
CA ASN A 136 -12.13 -0.95 5.53
C ASN A 136 -12.43 -2.40 5.94
N LEU A 137 -13.66 -2.90 5.69
CA LEU A 137 -14.00 -4.30 5.94
C LEU A 137 -13.06 -5.24 5.16
N ALA A 138 -12.71 -4.88 3.93
CA ALA A 138 -11.83 -5.67 3.09
C ALA A 138 -10.35 -5.57 3.50
N GLY A 139 -9.99 -4.60 4.34
CA GLY A 139 -8.62 -4.42 4.84
C GLY A 139 -7.67 -3.81 3.81
N PHE A 140 -8.15 -2.90 2.96
CA PHE A 140 -7.26 -2.17 2.05
C PHE A 140 -6.40 -1.19 2.84
N ASP A 141 -5.08 -1.30 2.68
CA ASP A 141 -4.10 -0.41 3.31
C ASP A 141 -3.74 0.75 2.40
N ILE A 142 -3.61 0.48 1.09
CA ILE A 142 -3.15 1.45 0.10
C ILE A 142 -3.93 1.29 -1.20
N LEU A 143 -4.39 2.42 -1.75
CA LEU A 143 -5.08 2.45 -3.03
C LEU A 143 -4.33 3.30 -4.05
N SER A 144 -4.22 2.81 -5.28
CA SER A 144 -3.84 3.63 -6.43
C SER A 144 -5.01 4.49 -6.85
N LEU A 145 -4.76 5.78 -7.08
CA LEU A 145 -5.69 6.71 -7.70
C LEU A 145 -5.22 7.13 -9.10
N ALA A 146 -4.11 6.55 -9.62
CA ALA A 146 -3.61 6.83 -10.96
C ALA A 146 -4.36 5.98 -11.99
N ASN A 147 -5.50 6.48 -12.45
CA ASN A 147 -6.29 5.87 -13.51
C ASN A 147 -7.10 6.93 -14.28
N ASN A 148 -7.66 6.53 -15.41
CA ASN A 148 -8.41 7.41 -16.31
C ASN A 148 -9.78 7.85 -15.75
N HIS A 149 -10.25 7.29 -14.64
CA HIS A 149 -11.52 7.63 -14.01
C HIS A 149 -11.40 8.52 -12.78
N SER A 150 -10.21 8.74 -12.25
CA SER A 150 -9.97 9.53 -11.03
C SER A 150 -10.55 10.95 -11.10
N LEU A 151 -10.62 11.53 -12.31
CA LEU A 151 -11.17 12.87 -12.56
C LEU A 151 -12.59 12.86 -13.14
N ASN A 152 -13.33 11.77 -13.07
CA ASN A 152 -14.70 11.70 -13.61
C ASN A 152 -15.65 12.73 -12.99
N PHE A 153 -15.39 13.15 -11.74
CA PHE A 153 -16.10 14.22 -11.04
C PHE A 153 -15.19 15.45 -10.80
N GLY A 154 -14.21 15.65 -11.69
CA GLY A 154 -13.31 16.79 -11.65
C GLY A 154 -12.40 16.81 -10.42
N LYS A 155 -11.82 17.96 -10.15
CA LYS A 155 -10.93 18.14 -9.00
C LYS A 155 -11.67 18.05 -7.66
N GLU A 156 -12.93 18.44 -7.64
CA GLU A 156 -13.77 18.36 -6.44
C GLU A 156 -13.95 16.91 -6.01
N GLY A 157 -14.43 16.04 -6.92
CA GLY A 157 -14.58 14.62 -6.60
C GLY A 157 -13.29 13.91 -6.27
N LEU A 158 -12.14 14.35 -6.84
CA LEU A 158 -10.83 13.83 -6.45
C LEU A 158 -10.43 14.28 -5.03
N ASN A 159 -10.70 15.54 -4.67
CA ASN A 159 -10.45 16.04 -3.32
C ASN A 159 -11.33 15.34 -2.28
N ASP A 160 -12.61 15.15 -2.58
CA ASP A 160 -13.52 14.38 -1.72
C ASP A 160 -12.96 12.97 -1.49
N THR A 161 -12.45 12.32 -2.56
CA THR A 161 -11.82 10.99 -2.47
C THR A 161 -10.64 11.00 -1.50
N PHE A 162 -9.79 12.02 -1.55
CA PHE A 162 -8.67 12.16 -0.60
C PHE A 162 -9.19 12.25 0.83
N GLU A 163 -10.19 13.09 1.08
CA GLU A 163 -10.73 13.31 2.42
C GLU A 163 -11.34 12.02 2.99
N TYR A 164 -12.17 11.32 2.23
CA TYR A 164 -12.78 10.06 2.69
C TYR A 164 -11.74 8.95 2.94
N LEU A 165 -10.70 8.85 2.11
CA LEU A 165 -9.62 7.88 2.34
C LEU A 165 -8.76 8.26 3.55
N GLU A 166 -8.41 9.54 3.71
CA GLU A 166 -7.67 10.05 4.86
C GLU A 166 -8.43 9.81 6.17
N GLU A 167 -9.73 10.13 6.21
CA GLU A 167 -10.60 9.88 7.37
C GLU A 167 -10.75 8.40 7.72
N SER A 168 -10.73 7.53 6.72
CA SER A 168 -10.83 6.08 6.92
C SER A 168 -9.48 5.41 7.24
N GLY A 169 -8.37 6.16 7.18
CA GLY A 169 -7.02 5.64 7.43
C GLY A 169 -6.41 4.86 6.27
N ILE A 170 -7.05 4.85 5.09
CA ILE A 170 -6.54 4.20 3.89
C ILE A 170 -5.57 5.16 3.18
N LYS A 171 -4.34 4.73 2.93
CA LYS A 171 -3.35 5.50 2.19
C LYS A 171 -3.65 5.46 0.68
N TYR A 172 -3.17 6.48 -0.06
CA TYR A 172 -3.31 6.49 -1.53
C TYR A 172 -2.04 7.00 -2.21
N THR A 173 -1.81 6.55 -3.46
CA THR A 173 -0.68 6.93 -4.31
C THR A 173 -1.15 7.26 -5.72
N GLY A 174 -0.32 7.98 -6.49
CA GLY A 174 -0.59 8.30 -7.90
C GLY A 174 -1.53 9.48 -8.13
N ALA A 175 -1.96 10.16 -7.06
CA ALA A 175 -2.68 11.41 -7.09
C ALA A 175 -2.29 12.28 -5.89
N GLY A 176 -2.57 13.59 -5.97
CA GLY A 176 -2.23 14.51 -4.89
C GLY A 176 -2.78 15.91 -5.13
N LYS A 177 -2.77 16.75 -4.10
CA LYS A 177 -3.24 18.15 -4.15
C LYS A 177 -2.37 19.04 -5.07
N SER A 178 -1.20 18.55 -5.51
CA SER A 178 -0.29 19.19 -6.46
C SER A 178 0.45 18.15 -7.30
N ILE A 179 1.06 18.57 -8.41
CA ILE A 179 1.92 17.72 -9.23
C ILE A 179 3.05 17.11 -8.39
N SER A 180 3.70 17.89 -7.54
CA SER A 180 4.79 17.38 -6.70
C SER A 180 4.33 16.30 -5.72
N THR A 181 3.14 16.44 -5.15
CA THR A 181 2.60 15.45 -4.20
C THR A 181 2.06 14.20 -4.90
N SER A 182 1.61 14.31 -6.17
CA SER A 182 1.10 13.14 -6.92
C SER A 182 2.20 12.13 -7.31
N TYR A 183 3.45 12.56 -7.32
CA TYR A 183 4.62 11.70 -7.61
C TYR A 183 5.28 11.11 -6.38
N LEU A 184 4.84 11.47 -5.18
CA LEU A 184 5.43 10.94 -3.96
C LEU A 184 5.04 9.48 -3.75
N PRO A 185 6.00 8.63 -3.35
CA PRO A 185 5.67 7.27 -2.95
C PRO A 185 4.92 7.25 -1.62
N VAL A 186 4.04 6.28 -1.46
CA VAL A 186 3.54 5.88 -0.15
C VAL A 186 4.50 4.88 0.44
N ILE A 187 5.09 5.23 1.59
CA ILE A 187 5.99 4.35 2.32
C ILE A 187 5.22 3.68 3.46
N THR A 188 5.39 2.38 3.61
CA THR A 188 4.85 1.61 4.73
C THR A 188 5.81 0.49 5.10
N GLU A 189 5.65 -0.07 6.28
CA GLU A 189 6.48 -1.15 6.80
C GLU A 189 5.59 -2.31 7.24
N ALA A 190 6.03 -3.52 6.91
CA ALA A 190 5.42 -4.75 7.40
C ALA A 190 6.52 -5.79 7.64
N GLN A 191 6.49 -6.48 8.77
CA GLN A 191 7.47 -7.52 9.14
C GLN A 191 8.95 -7.04 9.04
N ASN A 192 9.23 -5.77 9.41
CA ASN A 192 10.54 -5.11 9.28
C ASN A 192 11.03 -4.96 7.82
N ILE A 193 10.12 -4.99 6.85
CA ILE A 193 10.39 -4.73 5.44
C ILE A 193 9.71 -3.43 5.05
N THR A 194 10.48 -2.49 4.49
CA THR A 194 9.95 -1.23 3.98
C THR A 194 9.46 -1.39 2.55
N PHE A 195 8.24 -0.95 2.28
CA PHE A 195 7.60 -0.94 0.98
C PHE A 195 7.40 0.49 0.50
N ALA A 196 7.60 0.71 -0.80
CA ALA A 196 7.30 1.97 -1.47
C ALA A 196 6.31 1.71 -2.62
N PHE A 197 5.16 2.36 -2.58
CA PHE A 197 4.12 2.25 -3.60
C PHE A 197 4.10 3.53 -4.45
N LEU A 198 4.19 3.34 -5.78
CA LEU A 198 4.10 4.41 -6.77
C LEU A 198 3.07 3.99 -7.82
N ALA A 199 2.31 4.95 -8.32
CA ALA A 199 1.36 4.74 -9.40
C ALA A 199 1.37 5.94 -10.36
N TYR A 200 1.20 5.67 -11.65
CA TYR A 200 1.22 6.67 -12.71
C TYR A 200 0.14 6.34 -13.75
N SER A 201 -0.45 7.38 -14.37
CA SER A 201 -1.46 7.27 -15.41
C SER A 201 -1.22 8.32 -16.52
#